data_1f0f986fc067db5674e7aa78a0ac0685
#
_entry.id   1f0f986fc067db5674e7aa78a0ac0685
#
_cell.length_a   1.000
_cell.length_b   1.000
_cell.length_c   1.000
_cell.angle_alpha   90.00
_cell.angle_beta   90.00
_cell.angle_gamma   90.00
#
_symmetry.space_group_name_H-M   'P 1'
#
loop_
_entity.id
_entity.type
_entity.pdbx_description
1 polymer ?
#
loop_
_entity_poly.entity_id
_entity_poly.type
_entity_poly.pdbx_seq_one_letter_code
_entity_poly.pdbx_strand_id
1 'polypeptide(L)'
;PKTGQMWYNSTNGVLRGLGISTAWAAASSLATAKFGVGGAGTQTAALSAGGNSGSMSNTSEEYNGSGWAAGGTMGTARAGVGSCGTQTAALLYGGYTGPPNAYKTETELYNGTSWSEQPDISTARYNMGNGVGTSTAALYFCGWNGANLNNTEEYDGSSWTNGGVYPTIARDLGGAGTQTAGLGMGGYMPPSPGSKTPGLSCTYDGSSWTAGPTMNTGRSHLGTGGTQTAAIGAGGYRTPTTAVTNVTETFDGTSFTETADLATARRTYGARSGTTSAFLAFAGSTPSTPVSLTEEFNSSTNTVTAAAWSSGGALGTARYQMGGAGDLPAGLAYGGYGTGIGANTNKTEEYNGTSWSEQNDMGNLRGQCSGQHIGTQTAALAAGGTLPGSPPYSAVCEEYNGSSWTAGGSLNQSRSYLAGFGIQTAGVAASGFINTPNTFGANTEH
;
A
#
# COMPACT_ATOMS: atom_id res chain seq x y z
N PRO A 1 12.19 8.17 6.09
CA PRO A 1 12.77 7.71 4.82
C PRO A 1 11.72 7.76 3.72
N LYS A 2 12.14 8.10 2.51
CA LYS A 2 11.27 8.09 1.32
C LYS A 2 11.27 6.70 0.70
N THR A 3 10.22 6.37 -0.02
CA THR A 3 10.12 5.10 -0.79
C THR A 3 11.33 4.92 -1.72
N GLY A 4 11.85 3.71 -1.80
CA GLY A 4 13.06 3.39 -2.55
C GLY A 4 14.36 3.82 -1.88
N GLN A 5 14.29 4.53 -0.78
CA GLN A 5 15.45 4.90 0.00
C GLN A 5 15.96 3.69 0.78
N MET A 6 17.23 3.39 0.64
CA MET A 6 17.92 2.42 1.48
C MET A 6 18.70 3.17 2.54
N TRP A 7 18.65 2.70 3.79
CA TRP A 7 19.43 3.28 4.88
C TRP A 7 20.03 2.20 5.77
N TYR A 8 21.17 2.50 6.30
CA TYR A 8 21.83 1.65 7.28
C TYR A 8 21.36 2.04 8.66
N ASN A 9 20.81 1.10 9.39
CA ASN A 9 20.48 1.29 10.80
C ASN A 9 21.72 0.95 11.63
N SER A 10 22.46 1.99 12.05
CA SER A 10 23.70 1.83 12.82
C SER A 10 23.49 1.26 14.21
N THR A 11 22.27 1.33 14.74
CA THR A 11 21.95 0.78 16.09
C THR A 11 21.94 -0.75 16.08
N ASN A 12 21.48 -1.38 15.00
CA ASN A 12 21.38 -2.83 14.89
C ASN A 12 22.10 -3.42 13.65
N GLY A 13 22.91 -2.62 12.97
CA GLY A 13 23.78 -3.08 11.89
C GLY A 13 23.04 -3.59 10.63
N VAL A 14 21.80 -3.17 10.39
CA VAL A 14 20.96 -3.72 9.33
C VAL A 14 20.73 -2.70 8.23
N LEU A 15 20.91 -3.12 6.97
CA LEU A 15 20.46 -2.36 5.81
C LEU A 15 18.94 -2.53 5.66
N ARG A 16 18.22 -1.41 5.65
CA ARG A 16 16.76 -1.37 5.48
C ARG A 16 16.38 -0.58 4.25
N GLY A 17 15.32 -0.98 3.59
CA GLY A 17 14.70 -0.25 2.49
C GLY A 17 13.21 -0.09 2.77
N LEU A 18 12.66 1.08 2.42
CA LEU A 18 11.22 1.27 2.38
C LEU A 18 10.74 0.93 0.98
N GLY A 19 10.06 -0.19 0.84
CA GLY A 19 9.41 -0.60 -0.40
C GLY A 19 7.92 -0.28 -0.35
N ILE A 20 7.37 0.22 -1.45
CA ILE A 20 5.92 0.20 -1.68
C ILE A 20 5.63 -1.01 -2.54
N SER A 21 4.73 -1.87 -2.05
CA SER A 21 4.10 -2.90 -2.86
C SER A 21 2.79 -2.34 -3.37
N THR A 22 2.65 -2.25 -4.69
CA THR A 22 1.44 -1.77 -5.36
C THR A 22 0.89 -2.86 -6.25
N ALA A 23 -0.42 -3.01 -6.27
CA ALA A 23 -1.08 -3.98 -7.13
C ALA A 23 -2.50 -3.53 -7.49
N TRP A 24 -2.94 -3.88 -8.70
CA TRP A 24 -4.33 -3.86 -9.11
C TRP A 24 -4.93 -5.25 -9.00
N ALA A 25 -6.14 -5.34 -8.50
CA ALA A 25 -6.92 -6.57 -8.44
C ALA A 25 -8.28 -6.36 -9.11
N ALA A 26 -8.75 -7.35 -9.85
CA ALA A 26 -10.10 -7.32 -10.40
C ALA A 26 -11.13 -7.38 -9.28
N ALA A 27 -12.17 -6.55 -9.38
CA ALA A 27 -13.31 -6.53 -8.47
C ALA A 27 -14.62 -6.74 -9.24
N SER A 28 -15.74 -6.85 -8.53
CA SER A 28 -17.06 -7.04 -9.14
C SER A 28 -17.37 -5.92 -10.13
N SER A 29 -17.78 -6.28 -11.33
CA SER A 29 -18.13 -5.34 -12.40
C SER A 29 -19.46 -4.65 -12.16
N LEU A 30 -19.63 -3.44 -12.71
CA LEU A 30 -20.94 -2.78 -12.81
C LEU A 30 -21.94 -3.65 -13.58
N ALA A 31 -23.22 -3.49 -13.28
CA ALA A 31 -24.28 -4.19 -14.00
C ALA A 31 -24.32 -3.84 -15.50
N THR A 32 -23.98 -2.61 -15.85
CA THR A 32 -24.00 -2.13 -17.23
C THR A 32 -22.65 -1.50 -17.62
N ALA A 33 -22.12 -1.91 -18.77
CA ALA A 33 -20.92 -1.31 -19.36
C ALA A 33 -21.22 0.13 -19.80
N LYS A 34 -20.49 1.12 -19.24
CA LYS A 34 -20.70 2.55 -19.49
C LYS A 34 -19.37 3.29 -19.54
N PHE A 35 -19.35 4.43 -20.22
CA PHE A 35 -18.26 5.39 -20.16
C PHE A 35 -18.78 6.79 -19.88
N GLY A 36 -17.91 7.69 -19.45
CA GLY A 36 -18.28 9.07 -19.12
C GLY A 36 -19.18 9.16 -17.88
N VAL A 37 -19.08 8.22 -16.96
CA VAL A 37 -19.79 8.24 -15.67
C VAL A 37 -19.19 9.28 -14.73
N GLY A 38 -20.02 9.83 -13.84
CA GLY A 38 -19.54 10.50 -12.63
C GLY A 38 -19.19 9.50 -11.55
N GLY A 39 -18.12 9.75 -10.82
CA GLY A 39 -17.68 8.90 -9.71
C GLY A 39 -17.48 9.69 -8.42
N ALA A 40 -17.83 9.10 -7.27
CA ALA A 40 -17.62 9.69 -5.95
C ALA A 40 -17.36 8.60 -4.91
N GLY A 41 -16.77 8.96 -3.78
CA GLY A 41 -16.57 8.07 -2.64
C GLY A 41 -15.16 7.54 -2.45
N THR A 42 -15.07 6.36 -1.86
CA THR A 42 -13.82 5.67 -1.52
C THR A 42 -13.72 4.34 -2.28
N GLN A 43 -12.58 3.65 -2.15
CA GLN A 43 -12.39 2.32 -2.76
C GLN A 43 -13.48 1.31 -2.33
N THR A 44 -13.91 1.35 -1.07
CA THR A 44 -14.88 0.40 -0.50
C THR A 44 -16.30 0.94 -0.41
N ALA A 45 -16.53 2.21 -0.77
CA ALA A 45 -17.85 2.84 -0.77
C ALA A 45 -17.88 3.89 -1.91
N ALA A 46 -18.14 3.42 -3.14
CA ALA A 46 -18.12 4.25 -4.34
C ALA A 46 -19.51 4.38 -4.98
N LEU A 47 -19.71 5.49 -5.68
CA LEU A 47 -20.87 5.77 -6.51
C LEU A 47 -20.42 5.90 -7.97
N SER A 48 -21.16 5.25 -8.88
CA SER A 48 -21.10 5.45 -10.32
C SER A 48 -22.44 5.98 -10.80
N ALA A 49 -22.50 7.12 -11.48
CA ALA A 49 -23.77 7.70 -11.92
C ALA A 49 -23.71 8.25 -13.34
N GLY A 50 -24.82 8.14 -14.07
CA GLY A 50 -24.94 8.55 -15.47
C GLY A 50 -24.13 7.70 -16.43
N GLY A 51 -23.58 8.33 -17.46
CA GLY A 51 -22.72 7.68 -18.46
C GLY A 51 -23.44 7.32 -19.76
N ASN A 52 -22.70 6.68 -20.65
CA ASN A 52 -23.19 6.24 -21.96
C ASN A 52 -22.90 4.75 -22.18
N SER A 53 -23.94 3.97 -22.47
CA SER A 53 -23.89 2.54 -22.78
C SER A 53 -24.33 2.22 -24.24
N GLY A 54 -24.31 3.21 -25.12
CA GLY A 54 -24.94 3.25 -26.43
C GLY A 54 -26.08 4.27 -26.45
N SER A 55 -26.67 4.56 -25.30
CA SER A 55 -27.54 5.69 -25.02
C SER A 55 -27.17 6.34 -23.70
N MET A 56 -27.55 7.62 -23.49
CA MET A 56 -27.31 8.30 -22.23
C MET A 56 -28.09 7.63 -21.11
N SER A 57 -27.46 7.50 -19.96
CA SER A 57 -28.02 6.85 -18.77
C SER A 57 -28.24 7.86 -17.65
N ASN A 58 -29.30 7.64 -16.87
CA ASN A 58 -29.57 8.35 -15.61
C ASN A 58 -29.48 7.41 -14.39
N THR A 59 -29.06 6.15 -14.58
CA THR A 59 -28.93 5.19 -13.49
C THR A 59 -27.67 5.45 -12.67
N SER A 60 -27.73 5.16 -11.38
CA SER A 60 -26.55 5.08 -10.53
C SER A 60 -26.40 3.68 -9.95
N GLU A 61 -25.17 3.36 -9.56
CA GLU A 61 -24.79 2.11 -8.93
C GLU A 61 -23.85 2.41 -7.75
N GLU A 62 -24.03 1.71 -6.65
CA GLU A 62 -23.26 1.86 -5.41
C GLU A 62 -22.39 0.64 -5.16
N TYR A 63 -21.12 0.86 -4.86
CA TYR A 63 -20.15 -0.17 -4.52
C TYR A 63 -19.96 -0.26 -3.01
N ASN A 64 -20.04 -1.47 -2.45
CA ASN A 64 -19.92 -1.71 -1.01
C ASN A 64 -18.60 -2.38 -0.61
N GLY A 65 -17.58 -2.35 -1.46
CA GLY A 65 -16.30 -3.05 -1.25
C GLY A 65 -16.27 -4.49 -1.75
N SER A 66 -17.41 -5.02 -2.21
CA SER A 66 -17.50 -6.39 -2.76
C SER A 66 -18.34 -6.48 -4.03
N GLY A 67 -19.32 -5.60 -4.20
CA GLY A 67 -20.17 -5.60 -5.37
C GLY A 67 -20.93 -4.30 -5.57
N TRP A 68 -21.52 -4.14 -6.75
CA TRP A 68 -22.35 -3.02 -7.15
C TRP A 68 -23.83 -3.33 -6.96
N ALA A 69 -24.58 -2.39 -6.43
CA ALA A 69 -26.04 -2.44 -6.31
C ALA A 69 -26.64 -1.20 -6.96
N ALA A 70 -27.89 -1.31 -7.44
CA ALA A 70 -28.60 -0.17 -8.01
C ALA A 70 -28.83 0.91 -6.95
N GLY A 71 -28.48 2.16 -7.29
CA GLY A 71 -28.79 3.36 -6.53
C GLY A 71 -29.98 4.13 -7.09
N GLY A 72 -30.20 5.35 -6.59
CA GLY A 72 -31.27 6.24 -7.07
C GLY A 72 -31.05 6.67 -8.52
N THR A 73 -32.15 7.05 -9.19
CA THR A 73 -32.14 7.50 -10.58
C THR A 73 -32.03 9.03 -10.66
N MET A 74 -31.10 9.54 -11.46
CA MET A 74 -30.92 10.96 -11.75
C MET A 74 -32.13 11.53 -12.54
N GLY A 75 -32.38 12.80 -12.40
CA GLY A 75 -33.43 13.50 -13.18
C GLY A 75 -33.14 13.52 -14.67
N THR A 76 -31.89 13.73 -15.06
CA THR A 76 -31.46 13.85 -16.45
C THR A 76 -30.43 12.79 -16.84
N ALA A 77 -30.72 12.01 -17.90
CA ALA A 77 -29.78 11.05 -18.49
C ALA A 77 -28.64 11.80 -19.20
N ARG A 78 -27.41 11.66 -18.73
CA ARG A 78 -26.25 12.39 -19.26
C ARG A 78 -24.92 11.68 -18.99
N ALA A 79 -23.92 11.99 -19.81
CA ALA A 79 -22.55 11.51 -19.67
C ALA A 79 -21.55 12.68 -19.66
N GLY A 80 -20.29 12.40 -19.31
CA GLY A 80 -19.25 13.41 -19.28
C GLY A 80 -19.48 14.46 -18.21
N VAL A 81 -20.01 14.06 -17.07
CA VAL A 81 -20.33 14.92 -15.93
C VAL A 81 -19.10 15.18 -15.08
N GLY A 82 -19.03 16.38 -14.49
CA GLY A 82 -18.19 16.61 -13.30
C GLY A 82 -18.83 15.98 -12.08
N SER A 83 -18.02 15.52 -11.13
CA SER A 83 -18.54 14.90 -9.91
C SER A 83 -17.58 15.06 -8.73
N CYS A 84 -18.11 15.03 -7.51
CA CYS A 84 -17.34 15.04 -6.26
C CYS A 84 -18.17 14.51 -5.10
N GLY A 85 -17.56 14.40 -3.92
CA GLY A 85 -18.23 13.97 -2.69
C GLY A 85 -18.01 12.52 -2.31
N THR A 86 -18.96 11.98 -1.56
CA THR A 86 -18.96 10.60 -1.07
C THR A 86 -20.05 9.76 -1.73
N GLN A 87 -20.07 8.46 -1.49
CA GLN A 87 -21.13 7.57 -2.00
C GLN A 87 -22.54 8.06 -1.60
N THR A 88 -22.69 8.53 -0.37
CA THR A 88 -23.98 8.96 0.19
C THR A 88 -24.21 10.46 0.17
N ALA A 89 -23.28 11.25 -0.36
CA ALA A 89 -23.38 12.68 -0.51
C ALA A 89 -22.55 13.14 -1.72
N ALA A 90 -23.03 12.85 -2.91
CA ALA A 90 -22.34 13.15 -4.17
C ALA A 90 -23.01 14.28 -4.93
N LEU A 91 -22.21 15.15 -5.54
CA LEU A 91 -22.65 16.20 -6.42
C LEU A 91 -22.22 15.88 -7.85
N LEU A 92 -23.17 15.91 -8.80
CA LEU A 92 -22.92 15.78 -10.24
C LEU A 92 -23.38 17.03 -10.96
N TYR A 93 -22.58 17.53 -11.88
CA TYR A 93 -22.85 18.78 -12.59
C TYR A 93 -22.37 18.77 -14.04
N GLY A 94 -23.07 19.56 -14.87
CA GLY A 94 -22.79 19.65 -16.30
C GLY A 94 -23.08 18.34 -17.04
N GLY A 95 -22.33 18.11 -18.09
CA GLY A 95 -22.43 16.89 -18.91
C GLY A 95 -23.07 17.11 -20.28
N TYR A 96 -23.43 16.01 -20.93
CA TYR A 96 -23.93 15.96 -22.30
C TYR A 96 -25.04 14.92 -22.44
N THR A 97 -26.13 15.30 -23.13
CA THR A 97 -27.33 14.45 -23.27
C THR A 97 -27.51 13.81 -24.67
N GLY A 98 -26.58 14.05 -25.58
CA GLY A 98 -26.66 13.53 -26.96
C GLY A 98 -26.92 14.61 -28.01
N PRO A 99 -26.97 14.21 -29.31
CA PRO A 99 -27.27 15.17 -30.39
C PRO A 99 -28.76 15.65 -30.35
N PRO A 100 -29.03 16.90 -30.79
CA PRO A 100 -28.06 17.87 -31.24
C PRO A 100 -27.43 18.69 -30.12
N ASN A 101 -26.25 18.30 -29.70
CA ASN A 101 -25.30 19.03 -28.81
C ASN A 101 -25.92 19.73 -27.61
N ALA A 102 -26.52 18.99 -26.71
CA ALA A 102 -27.07 19.57 -25.49
C ALA A 102 -26.04 19.43 -24.35
N TYR A 103 -25.10 20.38 -24.31
CA TYR A 103 -24.28 20.59 -23.12
C TYR A 103 -25.16 21.11 -21.99
N LYS A 104 -24.89 20.64 -20.78
CA LYS A 104 -25.76 20.84 -19.65
C LYS A 104 -25.15 21.73 -18.58
N THR A 105 -26.03 22.43 -17.86
CA THR A 105 -25.72 23.20 -16.66
C THR A 105 -26.19 22.51 -15.40
N GLU A 106 -27.12 21.55 -15.53
CA GLU A 106 -27.78 20.90 -14.41
C GLU A 106 -26.81 20.38 -13.37
N THR A 107 -27.10 20.66 -12.10
CA THR A 107 -26.43 20.13 -10.93
C THR A 107 -27.40 19.30 -10.12
N GLU A 108 -27.05 18.09 -9.78
CA GLU A 108 -27.84 17.18 -8.95
C GLU A 108 -27.03 16.67 -7.74
N LEU A 109 -27.70 16.64 -6.58
CA LEU A 109 -27.15 16.14 -5.32
C LEU A 109 -27.77 14.77 -5.01
N TYR A 110 -26.93 13.81 -4.72
CA TYR A 110 -27.28 12.50 -4.18
C TYR A 110 -27.19 12.45 -2.66
N ASN A 111 -28.21 11.92 -1.99
CA ASN A 111 -28.29 11.83 -0.54
C ASN A 111 -28.09 10.39 -0.01
N GLY A 112 -27.62 9.47 -0.82
CA GLY A 112 -27.49 8.04 -0.50
C GLY A 112 -28.72 7.21 -0.89
N THR A 113 -29.79 7.84 -1.40
CA THR A 113 -31.03 7.16 -1.81
C THR A 113 -31.63 7.74 -3.07
N SER A 114 -31.66 9.06 -3.18
CA SER A 114 -32.31 9.79 -4.25
C SER A 114 -31.49 11.00 -4.69
N TRP A 115 -31.76 11.45 -5.91
CA TRP A 115 -31.20 12.65 -6.51
C TRP A 115 -32.14 13.83 -6.36
N SER A 116 -31.61 15.00 -6.15
CA SER A 116 -32.36 16.28 -6.07
C SER A 116 -31.63 17.36 -6.84
N GLU A 117 -32.39 18.21 -7.55
CA GLU A 117 -31.89 19.35 -8.30
C GLU A 117 -31.24 20.37 -7.36
N GLN A 118 -30.14 20.95 -7.81
CA GLN A 118 -29.40 22.01 -7.14
C GLN A 118 -29.19 23.17 -8.13
N PRO A 119 -28.75 24.35 -7.67
CA PRO A 119 -28.40 25.46 -8.56
C PRO A 119 -27.36 25.07 -9.60
N ASP A 120 -27.60 25.48 -10.83
CA ASP A 120 -26.83 25.10 -12.01
C ASP A 120 -25.48 25.82 -12.10
N ILE A 121 -24.50 25.17 -12.76
CA ILE A 121 -23.26 25.85 -13.20
C ILE A 121 -23.60 26.94 -14.21
N SER A 122 -22.81 28.02 -14.25
CA SER A 122 -23.07 29.15 -15.14
C SER A 122 -22.78 28.84 -16.61
N THR A 123 -21.85 27.96 -16.91
CA THR A 123 -21.42 27.64 -18.27
C THR A 123 -21.69 26.17 -18.59
N ALA A 124 -22.67 25.94 -19.49
CA ALA A 124 -22.98 24.60 -19.97
C ALA A 124 -21.75 23.93 -20.62
N ARG A 125 -21.35 22.77 -20.12
CA ARG A 125 -20.19 22.03 -20.61
C ARG A 125 -20.16 20.59 -20.17
N TYR A 126 -19.47 19.74 -20.92
CA TYR A 126 -19.06 18.46 -20.40
C TYR A 126 -17.55 18.41 -20.15
N ASN A 127 -17.13 17.55 -19.25
CA ASN A 127 -15.72 17.27 -19.02
C ASN A 127 -15.57 15.91 -18.35
N MET A 128 -14.95 14.99 -19.03
CA MET A 128 -14.87 13.60 -18.57
C MET A 128 -13.76 13.44 -17.55
N GLY A 129 -14.10 13.63 -16.27
CA GLY A 129 -13.21 13.25 -15.16
C GLY A 129 -12.73 14.35 -14.24
N ASN A 130 -13.14 15.59 -14.40
CA ASN A 130 -12.77 16.64 -13.46
C ASN A 130 -13.96 17.11 -12.61
N GLY A 131 -13.71 17.30 -11.43
CA GLY A 131 -14.51 17.84 -10.35
C GLY A 131 -13.77 17.52 -9.08
N VAL A 132 -13.65 18.37 -8.13
CA VAL A 132 -12.96 18.13 -6.87
C VAL A 132 -13.77 18.70 -5.72
N GLY A 133 -13.52 18.21 -4.51
CA GLY A 133 -14.16 18.70 -3.31
C GLY A 133 -15.26 17.78 -2.77
N THR A 134 -16.22 18.39 -2.09
CA THR A 134 -17.36 17.74 -1.44
C THR A 134 -18.67 18.13 -2.09
N SER A 135 -19.78 17.52 -1.67
CA SER A 135 -21.12 17.91 -2.13
C SER A 135 -21.56 19.32 -1.73
N THR A 136 -20.84 19.97 -0.83
CA THR A 136 -21.12 21.34 -0.36
C THR A 136 -19.99 22.33 -0.64
N ALA A 137 -18.86 21.86 -1.18
CA ALA A 137 -17.72 22.69 -1.55
C ALA A 137 -17.01 22.05 -2.74
N ALA A 138 -17.50 22.33 -3.95
CA ALA A 138 -17.01 21.70 -5.18
C ALA A 138 -16.27 22.69 -6.06
N LEU A 139 -15.32 22.18 -6.84
CA LEU A 139 -14.58 22.91 -7.86
C LEU A 139 -14.76 22.23 -9.21
N TYR A 140 -15.15 22.96 -10.25
CA TYR A 140 -15.26 22.50 -11.62
C TYR A 140 -14.48 23.41 -12.55
N PHE A 141 -13.56 22.85 -13.34
CA PHE A 141 -12.67 23.65 -14.18
C PHE A 141 -12.52 23.05 -15.58
N CYS A 142 -12.23 23.91 -16.57
CA CYS A 142 -12.06 23.54 -17.97
C CYS A 142 -13.30 22.86 -18.58
N GLY A 143 -13.13 22.09 -19.64
CA GLY A 143 -14.19 21.32 -20.31
C GLY A 143 -14.44 21.76 -21.74
N TRP A 144 -15.59 21.31 -22.30
CA TRP A 144 -15.94 21.50 -23.69
C TRP A 144 -17.42 21.88 -23.86
N ASN A 145 -17.69 22.90 -24.66
CA ASN A 145 -19.03 23.32 -25.06
C ASN A 145 -19.15 23.65 -26.56
N GLY A 146 -18.31 23.05 -27.38
CA GLY A 146 -18.04 23.43 -28.76
C GLY A 146 -16.64 24.01 -28.92
N ALA A 147 -16.06 24.49 -27.83
CA ALA A 147 -14.66 24.93 -27.70
C ALA A 147 -14.07 24.42 -26.38
N ASN A 148 -12.72 24.31 -26.31
CA ASN A 148 -12.08 24.04 -25.03
C ASN A 148 -12.15 25.26 -24.13
N LEU A 149 -12.41 25.03 -22.85
CA LEU A 149 -12.60 26.05 -21.84
C LEU A 149 -11.43 26.08 -20.85
N ASN A 150 -11.31 27.20 -20.11
CA ASN A 150 -10.38 27.36 -19.01
C ASN A 150 -11.03 28.03 -17.78
N ASN A 151 -12.34 28.27 -17.83
CA ASN A 151 -13.06 28.82 -16.69
C ASN A 151 -13.14 27.81 -15.55
N THR A 152 -13.14 28.31 -14.35
CA THR A 152 -13.33 27.56 -13.10
C THR A 152 -14.59 28.06 -12.43
N GLU A 153 -15.38 27.18 -11.86
CA GLU A 153 -16.54 27.50 -11.04
C GLU A 153 -16.46 26.77 -9.70
N GLU A 154 -16.88 27.46 -8.64
CA GLU A 154 -16.86 27.01 -7.25
C GLU A 154 -18.29 26.97 -6.71
N TYR A 155 -18.61 25.84 -6.04
CA TYR A 155 -19.91 25.62 -5.38
C TYR A 155 -19.75 25.77 -3.86
N ASP A 156 -20.59 26.59 -3.25
CA ASP A 156 -20.58 26.86 -1.80
C ASP A 156 -21.63 26.07 -1.00
N GLY A 157 -22.31 25.11 -1.64
CA GLY A 157 -23.44 24.39 -1.07
C GLY A 157 -24.80 24.98 -1.44
N SER A 158 -24.83 26.16 -2.03
CA SER A 158 -26.06 26.92 -2.39
C SER A 158 -26.02 27.56 -3.78
N SER A 159 -24.83 27.85 -4.30
CA SER A 159 -24.65 28.51 -5.60
C SER A 159 -23.27 28.23 -6.20
N TRP A 160 -23.18 28.44 -7.52
CA TRP A 160 -21.91 28.41 -8.24
C TRP A 160 -21.42 29.82 -8.51
N THR A 161 -20.14 30.06 -8.28
CA THR A 161 -19.45 31.34 -8.56
C THR A 161 -18.19 31.12 -9.37
N ASN A 162 -17.75 32.14 -10.14
CA ASN A 162 -16.52 32.01 -10.90
C ASN A 162 -15.29 32.05 -9.99
N GLY A 163 -14.39 31.10 -10.16
CA GLY A 163 -13.08 31.07 -9.53
C GLY A 163 -11.96 31.51 -10.48
N GLY A 164 -10.71 31.33 -10.06
CA GLY A 164 -9.52 31.66 -10.85
C GLY A 164 -9.44 30.88 -12.15
N VAL A 165 -9.00 31.52 -13.23
CA VAL A 165 -8.93 30.92 -14.57
C VAL A 165 -7.81 29.92 -14.66
N TYR A 166 -8.06 28.72 -15.21
CA TYR A 166 -7.05 27.72 -15.47
C TYR A 166 -6.04 28.23 -16.52
N PRO A 167 -4.73 28.02 -16.36
CA PRO A 167 -3.70 28.66 -17.22
C PRO A 167 -3.81 28.37 -18.71
N THR A 168 -4.46 27.27 -19.08
CA THR A 168 -4.57 26.81 -20.48
C THR A 168 -5.99 26.31 -20.76
N ILE A 169 -6.55 26.61 -21.94
CA ILE A 169 -7.80 25.99 -22.38
C ILE A 169 -7.61 24.47 -22.50
N ALA A 170 -8.49 23.70 -21.87
CA ALA A 170 -8.34 22.24 -21.81
C ALA A 170 -9.67 21.51 -21.61
N ARG A 171 -9.67 20.21 -21.88
CA ARG A 171 -10.77 19.30 -21.56
C ARG A 171 -10.25 17.93 -21.18
N ASP A 172 -11.11 17.08 -20.62
CA ASP A 172 -10.84 15.68 -20.31
C ASP A 172 -9.64 15.50 -19.37
N LEU A 173 -9.48 16.45 -18.43
CA LEU A 173 -8.49 16.42 -17.36
C LEU A 173 -8.95 15.47 -16.24
N GLY A 174 -8.00 14.97 -15.48
CA GLY A 174 -8.26 14.45 -14.14
C GLY A 174 -8.18 15.55 -13.09
N GLY A 175 -8.88 15.36 -11.98
CA GLY A 175 -8.79 16.25 -10.84
C GLY A 175 -8.69 15.50 -9.51
N ALA A 176 -8.04 16.09 -8.50
CA ALA A 176 -7.96 15.58 -7.14
C ALA A 176 -7.95 16.73 -6.14
N GLY A 177 -8.20 16.45 -4.86
CA GLY A 177 -8.16 17.46 -3.80
C GLY A 177 -9.50 18.02 -3.39
N THR A 178 -9.47 19.25 -2.88
CA THR A 178 -10.63 20.00 -2.37
C THR A 178 -10.87 21.27 -3.20
N GLN A 179 -11.96 22.00 -2.93
CA GLN A 179 -12.26 23.25 -3.57
C GLN A 179 -11.11 24.28 -3.41
N THR A 180 -10.54 24.39 -2.21
CA THR A 180 -9.47 25.36 -1.90
C THR A 180 -8.05 24.78 -2.03
N ALA A 181 -7.92 23.51 -2.36
CA ALA A 181 -6.65 22.83 -2.60
C ALA A 181 -6.86 21.77 -3.71
N GLY A 182 -7.09 22.24 -4.93
CA GLY A 182 -7.39 21.44 -6.10
C GLY A 182 -6.14 21.11 -6.91
N LEU A 183 -6.15 19.96 -7.58
CA LEU A 183 -5.15 19.54 -8.56
C LEU A 183 -5.86 19.18 -9.86
N GLY A 184 -5.44 19.83 -10.97
CA GLY A 184 -5.79 19.42 -12.32
C GLY A 184 -4.60 18.72 -12.96
N MET A 185 -4.79 17.56 -13.62
CA MET A 185 -3.69 16.83 -14.26
C MET A 185 -4.08 16.24 -15.60
N GLY A 186 -3.11 16.16 -16.52
CA GLY A 186 -3.28 15.64 -17.86
C GLY A 186 -4.24 16.49 -18.70
N GLY A 187 -5.07 15.81 -19.50
CA GLY A 187 -6.07 16.45 -20.34
C GLY A 187 -5.66 16.65 -21.80
N TYR A 188 -6.62 17.09 -22.60
CA TYR A 188 -6.46 17.45 -23.99
C TYR A 188 -6.36 18.97 -24.13
N MET A 189 -5.28 19.46 -24.70
CA MET A 189 -4.99 20.88 -24.86
C MET A 189 -4.66 21.23 -26.32
N PRO A 190 -5.42 22.09 -27.00
CA PRO A 190 -5.06 22.70 -28.27
C PRO A 190 -4.43 24.10 -28.04
N PRO A 191 -3.79 24.76 -29.02
CA PRO A 191 -3.30 24.20 -30.28
C PRO A 191 -1.78 24.06 -30.24
N SER A 192 -1.32 22.85 -30.33
CA SER A 192 0.04 22.63 -30.84
C SER A 192 -0.10 21.89 -32.16
N PRO A 193 0.77 22.07 -33.17
CA PRO A 193 0.69 21.25 -34.37
C PRO A 193 0.72 19.77 -33.96
N GLY A 194 -0.44 19.07 -34.14
CA GLY A 194 -0.64 17.69 -33.68
C GLY A 194 -1.10 17.62 -32.23
N SER A 195 -2.39 17.87 -31.98
CA SER A 195 -3.18 17.61 -30.74
C SER A 195 -2.45 16.78 -29.69
N LYS A 196 -1.97 17.39 -28.61
CA LYS A 196 -1.15 16.69 -27.60
C LYS A 196 -1.88 16.58 -26.27
N THR A 197 -1.62 15.51 -25.59
CA THR A 197 -1.88 15.32 -24.16
C THR A 197 -0.55 15.60 -23.42
N PRO A 198 -0.24 16.86 -23.08
CA PRO A 198 1.12 17.25 -22.65
C PRO A 198 1.48 16.77 -21.23
N GLY A 199 0.53 16.20 -20.50
CA GLY A 199 0.77 15.74 -19.13
C GLY A 199 0.88 16.87 -18.10
N LEU A 200 0.51 18.10 -18.44
CA LEU A 200 0.59 19.23 -17.52
C LEU A 200 -0.25 18.99 -16.26
N SER A 201 0.22 19.53 -15.14
CA SER A 201 -0.57 19.65 -13.93
C SER A 201 -0.61 21.10 -13.44
N CYS A 202 -1.68 21.45 -12.74
CA CYS A 202 -1.81 22.74 -12.08
C CYS A 202 -2.44 22.54 -10.72
N THR A 203 -2.01 23.32 -9.73
CA THR A 203 -2.57 23.37 -8.39
C THR A 203 -3.41 24.60 -8.18
N TYR A 204 -4.53 24.49 -7.47
CA TYR A 204 -5.44 25.56 -7.10
C TYR A 204 -5.36 25.84 -5.60
N ASP A 205 -5.27 27.12 -5.22
CA ASP A 205 -5.12 27.56 -3.82
C ASP A 205 -6.42 28.13 -3.22
N GLY A 206 -7.55 28.00 -3.92
CA GLY A 206 -8.83 28.63 -3.55
C GLY A 206 -9.07 29.98 -4.24
N SER A 207 -8.11 30.47 -5.03
CA SER A 207 -8.26 31.76 -5.76
C SER A 207 -7.58 31.72 -7.13
N SER A 208 -6.49 31.03 -7.27
CA SER A 208 -5.67 31.02 -8.48
C SER A 208 -5.05 29.64 -8.78
N TRP A 209 -4.76 29.42 -10.06
CA TRP A 209 -4.07 28.22 -10.53
C TRP A 209 -2.59 28.50 -10.76
N THR A 210 -1.75 27.59 -10.29
CA THR A 210 -0.29 27.60 -10.49
C THR A 210 0.14 26.33 -11.22
N ALA A 211 1.01 26.50 -12.23
CA ALA A 211 1.56 25.35 -12.97
C ALA A 211 2.44 24.50 -12.06
N GLY A 212 2.23 23.19 -12.15
CA GLY A 212 2.96 22.16 -11.42
C GLY A 212 3.86 21.30 -12.32
N PRO A 213 4.44 20.22 -11.78
CA PRO A 213 5.27 19.30 -12.55
C PRO A 213 4.41 18.51 -13.56
N THR A 214 5.05 18.03 -14.61
CA THR A 214 4.40 17.23 -15.65
C THR A 214 4.36 15.75 -15.26
N MET A 215 3.29 15.06 -15.66
CA MET A 215 3.20 13.60 -15.63
C MET A 215 4.28 12.98 -16.52
N ASN A 216 4.81 11.83 -16.16
CA ASN A 216 5.78 11.11 -16.99
C ASN A 216 5.15 10.66 -18.32
N THR A 217 3.88 10.28 -18.29
CA THR A 217 3.11 9.92 -19.48
C THR A 217 1.90 10.84 -19.63
N GLY A 218 1.98 11.78 -20.58
CA GLY A 218 0.90 12.70 -20.89
C GLY A 218 -0.32 11.98 -21.47
N ARG A 219 -1.51 12.20 -20.86
CA ARG A 219 -2.76 11.54 -21.24
C ARG A 219 -3.99 12.31 -20.78
N SER A 220 -5.12 12.04 -21.42
CA SER A 220 -6.45 12.55 -21.08
C SER A 220 -7.38 11.43 -20.65
N HIS A 221 -8.59 11.74 -20.20
CA HIS A 221 -9.62 10.76 -19.84
C HIS A 221 -9.16 9.75 -18.76
N LEU A 222 -8.33 10.19 -17.83
CA LEU A 222 -7.82 9.36 -16.75
C LEU A 222 -8.79 9.36 -15.55
N GLY A 223 -8.83 8.26 -14.82
CA GLY A 223 -9.44 8.19 -13.50
C GLY A 223 -8.48 8.78 -12.47
N THR A 224 -9.00 9.56 -11.52
CA THR A 224 -8.15 10.27 -10.55
C THR A 224 -8.74 10.23 -9.16
N GLY A 225 -7.88 10.31 -8.14
CA GLY A 225 -8.28 10.39 -6.74
C GLY A 225 -7.16 10.96 -5.87
N GLY A 226 -7.46 11.13 -4.58
CA GLY A 226 -6.52 11.65 -3.62
C GLY A 226 -6.66 13.14 -3.32
N THR A 227 -5.58 13.76 -2.86
CA THR A 227 -5.48 15.16 -2.48
C THR A 227 -4.60 15.95 -3.45
N GLN A 228 -4.51 17.26 -3.29
CA GLN A 228 -3.61 18.10 -4.08
C GLN A 228 -2.14 17.67 -4.00
N THR A 229 -1.70 17.16 -2.84
CA THR A 229 -0.30 16.76 -2.58
C THR A 229 -0.09 15.25 -2.55
N ALA A 230 -1.13 14.45 -2.73
CA ALA A 230 -1.06 12.99 -2.78
C ALA A 230 -2.17 12.45 -3.68
N ALA A 231 -1.92 12.41 -4.98
CA ALA A 231 -2.90 12.04 -5.99
C ALA A 231 -2.48 10.81 -6.81
N ILE A 232 -3.47 10.13 -7.38
CA ILE A 232 -3.30 9.01 -8.30
C ILE A 232 -4.04 9.31 -9.60
N GLY A 233 -3.43 8.94 -10.74
CA GLY A 233 -4.04 8.97 -12.06
C GLY A 233 -3.84 7.65 -12.78
N ALA A 234 -4.93 7.00 -13.20
CA ALA A 234 -4.92 5.65 -13.78
C ALA A 234 -5.61 5.58 -15.14
N GLY A 235 -5.05 4.82 -16.06
CA GLY A 235 -5.55 4.64 -17.42
C GLY A 235 -5.52 5.92 -18.26
N GLY A 236 -6.39 6.02 -19.25
CA GLY A 236 -6.54 7.21 -20.06
C GLY A 236 -6.29 7.01 -21.55
N TYR A 237 -6.11 8.11 -22.25
CA TYR A 237 -5.92 8.16 -23.70
C TYR A 237 -4.76 9.07 -24.08
N ARG A 238 -3.91 8.60 -24.96
CA ARG A 238 -2.70 9.30 -25.43
C ARG A 238 -2.85 9.80 -26.87
N THR A 239 -2.44 11.02 -27.10
CA THR A 239 -2.26 11.58 -28.44
C THR A 239 -0.79 12.01 -28.61
N PRO A 240 -0.20 11.87 -29.80
CA PRO A 240 -0.76 11.49 -31.11
C PRO A 240 -0.88 9.98 -31.37
N THR A 241 -0.48 9.11 -30.44
CA THR A 241 -0.52 7.65 -30.65
C THR A 241 -1.93 7.09 -30.76
N THR A 242 -2.97 7.88 -30.43
CA THR A 242 -4.39 7.49 -30.47
C THR A 242 -4.69 6.16 -29.74
N ALA A 243 -3.97 5.91 -28.65
CA ALA A 243 -4.04 4.67 -27.92
C ALA A 243 -4.60 4.89 -26.51
N VAL A 244 -5.47 3.97 -26.06
CA VAL A 244 -5.79 3.82 -24.62
C VAL A 244 -4.57 3.26 -23.90
N THR A 245 -4.44 3.59 -22.63
CA THR A 245 -3.31 3.15 -21.81
C THR A 245 -3.79 2.59 -20.47
N ASN A 246 -2.99 1.72 -19.89
CA ASN A 246 -3.17 1.17 -18.54
C ASN A 246 -2.27 1.85 -17.49
N VAL A 247 -1.43 2.77 -17.90
CA VAL A 247 -0.43 3.43 -17.03
C VAL A 247 -1.08 4.07 -15.82
N THR A 248 -0.49 3.83 -14.66
CA THR A 248 -0.86 4.45 -13.40
C THR A 248 0.32 5.24 -12.84
N GLU A 249 0.07 6.48 -12.47
CA GLU A 249 1.05 7.35 -11.81
C GLU A 249 0.50 7.90 -10.50
N THR A 250 1.35 8.00 -9.49
CA THR A 250 1.06 8.70 -8.24
C THR A 250 1.83 10.01 -8.18
N PHE A 251 1.23 11.01 -7.54
CA PHE A 251 1.80 12.33 -7.29
C PHE A 251 2.05 12.51 -5.80
N ASP A 252 3.22 12.99 -5.40
CA ASP A 252 3.63 13.18 -4.00
C ASP A 252 3.65 14.67 -3.57
N GLY A 253 3.07 15.55 -4.38
CA GLY A 253 3.12 17.00 -4.18
C GLY A 253 4.27 17.69 -4.92
N THR A 254 5.26 16.94 -5.40
CA THR A 254 6.46 17.47 -6.07
C THR A 254 6.77 16.79 -7.39
N SER A 255 6.43 15.52 -7.54
CA SER A 255 6.75 14.71 -8.72
C SER A 255 5.73 13.60 -8.97
N PHE A 256 5.64 13.17 -10.22
CA PHE A 256 4.88 11.98 -10.61
C PHE A 256 5.79 10.76 -10.65
N THR A 257 5.29 9.63 -10.15
CA THR A 257 5.99 8.34 -10.15
C THR A 257 5.08 7.28 -10.74
N GLU A 258 5.56 6.52 -11.72
CA GLU A 258 4.86 5.37 -12.27
C GLU A 258 4.80 4.23 -11.25
N THR A 259 3.67 3.54 -11.19
CA THR A 259 3.39 2.46 -10.25
C THR A 259 2.75 1.27 -10.99
N ALA A 260 2.20 0.29 -10.28
CA ALA A 260 1.55 -0.86 -10.92
C ALA A 260 0.41 -0.40 -11.84
N ASP A 261 0.37 -0.93 -13.05
CA ASP A 261 -0.59 -0.59 -14.09
C ASP A 261 -1.91 -1.35 -13.97
N LEU A 262 -3.00 -0.76 -14.48
CA LEU A 262 -4.27 -1.46 -14.67
C LEU A 262 -4.07 -2.73 -15.49
N ALA A 263 -4.82 -3.79 -15.17
CA ALA A 263 -4.82 -5.01 -15.97
C ALA A 263 -5.37 -4.78 -17.39
N THR A 264 -6.34 -3.86 -17.53
CA THR A 264 -6.96 -3.54 -18.82
C THR A 264 -6.75 -2.08 -19.19
N ALA A 265 -6.06 -1.83 -20.30
CA ALA A 265 -5.90 -0.49 -20.86
C ALA A 265 -7.26 0.08 -21.28
N ARG A 266 -7.62 1.25 -20.74
CA ARG A 266 -8.90 1.92 -21.02
C ARG A 266 -8.89 3.40 -20.67
N ARG A 267 -9.78 4.16 -21.28
CA ARG A 267 -10.18 5.47 -20.77
C ARG A 267 -11.01 5.24 -19.53
N THR A 268 -10.64 5.80 -18.41
CA THR A 268 -11.30 5.56 -17.10
C THR A 268 -12.36 6.60 -16.76
N TYR A 269 -12.37 7.74 -17.45
CA TYR A 269 -13.42 8.76 -17.39
C TYR A 269 -14.00 9.03 -16.00
N GLY A 270 -13.23 9.59 -15.10
CA GLY A 270 -13.79 10.10 -13.85
C GLY A 270 -14.11 9.06 -12.78
N ALA A 271 -13.61 7.83 -12.91
CA ALA A 271 -13.52 6.95 -11.75
C ALA A 271 -12.78 7.69 -10.64
N ARG A 272 -13.52 8.08 -9.60
CA ARG A 272 -13.06 9.07 -8.63
C ARG A 272 -13.34 8.59 -7.23
N SER A 273 -12.72 7.47 -6.90
CA SER A 273 -12.99 6.86 -5.60
C SER A 273 -11.69 6.38 -4.98
N GLY A 274 -11.25 7.08 -3.92
CA GLY A 274 -10.14 6.64 -3.12
C GLY A 274 -8.94 7.57 -3.08
N THR A 275 -7.84 7.01 -2.58
CA THR A 275 -6.58 7.70 -2.27
C THR A 275 -5.42 7.06 -3.05
N THR A 276 -4.21 7.58 -2.88
CA THR A 276 -2.97 6.98 -3.43
C THR A 276 -2.62 5.60 -2.86
N SER A 277 -3.27 5.17 -1.79
CA SER A 277 -3.05 3.85 -1.19
C SER A 277 -4.21 2.89 -1.39
N ALA A 278 -5.41 3.40 -1.69
CA ALA A 278 -6.63 2.61 -1.89
C ALA A 278 -7.53 3.33 -2.90
N PHE A 279 -7.48 2.93 -4.17
CA PHE A 279 -8.19 3.58 -5.26
C PHE A 279 -9.03 2.58 -6.06
N LEU A 280 -10.19 3.00 -6.55
CA LEU A 280 -11.09 2.21 -7.37
C LEU A 280 -11.20 2.81 -8.77
N ALA A 281 -10.85 2.05 -9.80
CA ALA A 281 -11.09 2.37 -11.20
C ALA A 281 -12.25 1.50 -11.73
N PHE A 282 -13.31 2.12 -12.21
CA PHE A 282 -14.48 1.43 -12.69
C PHE A 282 -15.01 2.01 -13.99
N ALA A 283 -15.82 1.26 -14.73
CA ALA A 283 -16.38 1.67 -16.02
C ALA A 283 -15.30 2.06 -17.05
N GLY A 284 -15.68 2.86 -18.03
CA GLY A 284 -14.79 3.41 -19.03
C GLY A 284 -14.98 2.82 -20.42
N SER A 285 -13.98 3.03 -21.31
CA SER A 285 -13.98 2.41 -22.63
C SER A 285 -12.62 1.92 -23.07
N THR A 286 -12.54 0.79 -23.69
CA THR A 286 -11.49 0.40 -24.63
C THR A 286 -11.61 1.28 -25.88
N PRO A 287 -10.75 1.17 -26.90
CA PRO A 287 -10.77 2.14 -28.01
C PRO A 287 -12.16 2.41 -28.61
N SER A 288 -13.05 1.43 -28.63
CA SER A 288 -14.36 1.52 -29.27
C SER A 288 -15.54 1.02 -28.45
N THR A 289 -15.32 0.42 -27.26
CA THR A 289 -16.37 -0.30 -26.53
C THR A 289 -16.45 0.13 -25.08
N PRO A 290 -17.65 0.50 -24.55
CA PRO A 290 -17.88 0.68 -23.12
C PRO A 290 -17.54 -0.59 -22.35
N VAL A 291 -17.05 -0.46 -21.13
CA VAL A 291 -16.74 -1.59 -20.24
C VAL A 291 -17.42 -1.42 -18.87
N SER A 292 -17.71 -2.55 -18.22
CA SER A 292 -18.23 -2.61 -16.85
C SER A 292 -17.15 -2.95 -15.82
N LEU A 293 -15.91 -3.07 -16.23
CA LEU A 293 -14.79 -3.51 -15.39
C LEU A 293 -14.60 -2.63 -14.17
N THR A 294 -14.29 -3.27 -13.05
CA THR A 294 -13.84 -2.61 -11.83
C THR A 294 -12.51 -3.24 -11.41
N GLU A 295 -11.55 -2.40 -11.06
CA GLU A 295 -10.24 -2.80 -10.54
C GLU A 295 -9.91 -1.99 -9.28
N GLU A 296 -9.39 -2.65 -8.27
CA GLU A 296 -8.94 -2.07 -7.00
C GLU A 296 -7.43 -1.93 -6.98
N PHE A 297 -6.95 -0.73 -6.71
CA PHE A 297 -5.54 -0.46 -6.46
C PHE A 297 -5.27 -0.45 -4.96
N ASN A 298 -4.31 -1.25 -4.54
CA ASN A 298 -3.83 -1.28 -3.17
C ASN A 298 -2.34 -1.01 -3.13
N SER A 299 -1.94 -0.11 -2.24
CA SER A 299 -0.55 0.22 -1.96
C SER A 299 -0.28 0.02 -0.48
N SER A 300 0.66 -0.86 -0.17
CA SER A 300 1.14 -1.07 1.18
C SER A 300 2.60 -0.67 1.29
N THR A 301 2.95 0.03 2.37
CA THR A 301 4.34 0.37 2.68
C THR A 301 4.92 -0.76 3.51
N ASN A 302 5.89 -1.47 2.96
CA ASN A 302 6.59 -2.53 3.63
C ASN A 302 8.03 -2.11 3.93
N THR A 303 8.47 -2.30 5.16
CA THR A 303 9.90 -2.20 5.47
C THR A 303 10.56 -3.50 5.02
N VAL A 304 11.24 -3.45 3.89
CA VAL A 304 12.05 -4.58 3.42
C VAL A 304 13.39 -4.51 4.14
N THR A 305 13.64 -5.49 4.99
CA THR A 305 14.98 -5.75 5.50
C THR A 305 15.60 -6.77 4.53
N ALA A 306 16.61 -6.34 3.80
CA ALA A 306 17.38 -7.29 2.99
C ALA A 306 17.98 -8.31 3.95
N ALA A 307 17.66 -9.59 3.76
CA ALA A 307 18.30 -10.67 4.49
C ALA A 307 19.75 -10.77 3.98
N ALA A 308 20.64 -10.09 4.69
CA ALA A 308 22.07 -10.14 4.41
C ALA A 308 22.79 -10.57 5.69
N TRP A 309 23.67 -11.58 5.56
CA TRP A 309 24.61 -11.91 6.60
C TRP A 309 25.79 -10.93 6.52
N SER A 310 26.07 -10.25 7.61
CA SER A 310 27.29 -9.44 7.76
C SER A 310 28.22 -10.13 8.76
N SER A 311 29.53 -9.93 8.60
CA SER A 311 30.50 -10.40 9.58
C SER A 311 30.28 -9.67 10.91
N GLY A 312 30.04 -10.44 11.98
CA GLY A 312 30.01 -9.96 13.35
C GLY A 312 31.37 -10.19 14.04
N GLY A 313 31.47 -9.80 15.31
CA GLY A 313 32.61 -10.13 16.14
C GLY A 313 32.79 -11.65 16.28
N ALA A 314 34.02 -12.11 16.29
CA ALA A 314 34.35 -13.52 16.53
C ALA A 314 34.18 -13.86 18.01
N LEU A 315 33.77 -15.10 18.29
CA LEU A 315 33.87 -15.69 19.64
C LEU A 315 35.31 -15.67 20.12
N GLY A 316 35.51 -15.40 21.42
CA GLY A 316 36.81 -15.45 22.04
C GLY A 316 37.43 -16.86 22.01
N THR A 317 36.59 -17.90 22.07
CA THR A 317 37.02 -19.29 21.97
C THR A 317 36.31 -19.97 20.80
N ALA A 318 37.05 -20.41 19.79
CA ALA A 318 36.53 -21.17 18.66
C ALA A 318 35.97 -22.52 19.12
N ARG A 319 34.69 -22.77 18.87
CA ARG A 319 33.97 -23.97 19.27
C ARG A 319 32.78 -24.29 18.37
N TYR A 320 32.31 -25.49 18.43
CA TYR A 320 31.17 -25.98 17.66
C TYR A 320 30.19 -26.75 18.56
N GLN A 321 28.98 -27.04 18.10
CA GLN A 321 27.92 -27.74 18.85
C GLN A 321 27.61 -27.04 20.20
N MET A 322 27.75 -25.76 20.27
CA MET A 322 27.37 -24.92 21.42
C MET A 322 25.86 -24.68 21.46
N GLY A 323 25.33 -24.38 22.64
CA GLY A 323 23.98 -23.82 22.81
C GLY A 323 23.98 -22.31 22.66
N GLY A 324 22.79 -21.75 22.46
CA GLY A 324 22.58 -20.31 22.37
C GLY A 324 21.25 -19.88 22.95
N ALA A 325 21.13 -18.61 23.29
CA ALA A 325 19.90 -17.94 23.70
C ALA A 325 19.94 -16.47 23.31
N GLY A 326 18.79 -15.79 23.34
CA GLY A 326 18.67 -14.38 23.05
C GLY A 326 18.56 -14.07 21.54
N ASP A 327 18.31 -12.80 21.25
CA ASP A 327 18.13 -12.24 19.90
C ASP A 327 19.13 -11.10 19.67
N LEU A 328 19.32 -10.69 18.43
CA LEU A 328 20.12 -9.49 18.16
C LEU A 328 19.46 -8.21 18.76
N PRO A 329 20.25 -7.36 19.40
CA PRO A 329 21.73 -7.36 19.51
C PRO A 329 22.30 -8.11 20.73
N ALA A 330 21.52 -8.89 21.45
CA ALA A 330 21.87 -9.49 22.73
C ALA A 330 21.81 -11.03 22.67
N GLY A 331 22.88 -11.65 22.20
CA GLY A 331 23.02 -13.10 22.09
C GLY A 331 23.86 -13.72 23.20
N LEU A 332 23.59 -14.94 23.58
CA LEU A 332 24.36 -15.78 24.51
C LEU A 332 24.85 -17.03 23.79
N ALA A 333 26.09 -17.40 23.96
CA ALA A 333 26.67 -18.66 23.50
C ALA A 333 27.29 -19.41 24.67
N TYR A 334 26.96 -20.70 24.83
CA TYR A 334 27.46 -21.47 25.97
C TYR A 334 27.81 -22.92 25.60
N GLY A 335 28.75 -23.48 26.33
CA GLY A 335 29.20 -24.85 26.14
C GLY A 335 29.83 -25.10 24.76
N GLY A 336 29.72 -26.31 24.25
CA GLY A 336 30.21 -26.74 22.95
C GLY A 336 31.50 -27.57 23.02
N TYR A 337 32.10 -27.84 21.87
CA TYR A 337 33.38 -28.50 21.70
C TYR A 337 34.46 -27.51 21.29
N GLY A 338 35.55 -27.44 22.06
CA GLY A 338 36.67 -26.55 21.75
C GLY A 338 37.58 -27.15 20.68
N THR A 339 37.92 -26.39 19.64
CA THR A 339 38.70 -26.84 18.49
C THR A 339 40.18 -27.12 18.77
N GLY A 340 40.68 -26.63 19.90
CA GLY A 340 42.11 -26.85 20.30
C GLY A 340 42.33 -27.91 21.34
N ILE A 341 41.31 -28.39 22.01
CA ILE A 341 41.39 -29.29 23.16
C ILE A 341 40.66 -30.61 22.96
N GLY A 342 39.87 -30.75 21.88
CA GLY A 342 39.11 -31.99 21.56
C GLY A 342 38.15 -32.44 22.67
N ALA A 343 37.69 -31.50 23.51
CA ALA A 343 36.89 -31.76 24.68
C ALA A 343 35.72 -30.80 24.83
N ASN A 344 34.71 -31.20 25.61
CA ASN A 344 33.61 -30.35 26.01
C ASN A 344 34.16 -29.09 26.73
N THR A 345 33.49 -27.95 26.54
CA THR A 345 33.80 -26.71 27.23
C THR A 345 32.62 -26.21 28.04
N ASN A 346 32.87 -25.41 29.07
CA ASN A 346 31.85 -24.72 29.88
C ASN A 346 31.80 -23.22 29.61
N LYS A 347 32.54 -22.76 28.60
CA LYS A 347 32.65 -21.35 28.28
C LYS A 347 31.31 -20.71 27.97
N THR A 348 31.13 -19.49 28.49
CA THR A 348 29.97 -18.63 28.23
C THR A 348 30.44 -17.31 27.68
N GLU A 349 29.82 -16.88 26.57
CA GLU A 349 30.11 -15.56 25.98
C GLU A 349 28.81 -14.83 25.63
N GLU A 350 28.80 -13.52 25.86
CA GLU A 350 27.69 -12.63 25.52
C GLU A 350 28.02 -11.73 24.33
N TYR A 351 27.07 -11.56 23.43
CA TYR A 351 27.14 -10.66 22.27
C TYR A 351 26.39 -9.37 22.54
N ASN A 352 27.05 -8.23 22.32
CA ASN A 352 26.47 -6.91 22.52
C ASN A 352 26.00 -6.20 21.24
N GLY A 353 25.89 -6.94 20.13
CA GLY A 353 25.56 -6.39 18.80
C GLY A 353 26.82 -6.08 17.96
N THR A 354 28.02 -6.12 18.54
CA THR A 354 29.30 -5.82 17.84
C THR A 354 30.37 -6.85 18.13
N SER A 355 30.51 -7.27 19.39
CA SER A 355 31.56 -8.17 19.85
C SER A 355 31.05 -9.14 20.90
N TRP A 356 31.77 -10.25 21.05
CA TRP A 356 31.57 -11.22 22.12
C TRP A 356 32.45 -10.90 23.30
N SER A 357 31.94 -11.08 24.50
CA SER A 357 32.67 -10.95 25.76
C SER A 357 32.49 -12.17 26.63
N GLU A 358 33.60 -12.68 27.24
CA GLU A 358 33.55 -13.83 28.12
C GLU A 358 32.82 -13.48 29.42
N GLN A 359 31.96 -14.40 29.86
CA GLN A 359 31.19 -14.34 31.10
C GLN A 359 31.57 -15.49 32.03
N ASN A 360 30.92 -15.58 33.20
CA ASN A 360 31.11 -16.70 34.09
C ASN A 360 30.70 -18.01 33.44
N ASP A 361 31.56 -18.99 33.53
CA ASP A 361 31.42 -20.30 32.92
C ASP A 361 30.29 -21.15 33.55
N MET A 362 29.73 -22.07 32.80
CA MET A 362 28.81 -23.07 33.30
C MET A 362 29.50 -23.94 34.40
N GLY A 363 28.68 -24.50 35.28
CA GLY A 363 29.16 -25.42 36.29
C GLY A 363 29.71 -26.73 35.72
N ASN A 364 29.20 -27.15 34.55
CA ASN A 364 29.58 -28.39 33.90
C ASN A 364 30.20 -28.16 32.51
N LEU A 365 31.28 -28.86 32.20
CA LEU A 365 31.79 -28.99 30.85
C LEU A 365 30.71 -29.67 29.96
N ARG A 366 30.19 -29.00 28.95
CA ARG A 366 29.02 -29.46 28.21
C ARG A 366 29.23 -29.33 26.70
N GLY A 367 29.07 -30.43 25.99
CA GLY A 367 29.04 -30.47 24.51
C GLY A 367 27.68 -30.84 23.95
N GLN A 368 27.55 -30.83 22.62
CA GLN A 368 26.34 -31.24 21.90
C GLN A 368 25.07 -30.54 22.37
N CYS A 369 25.18 -29.25 22.65
CA CYS A 369 24.11 -28.36 23.06
C CYS A 369 23.41 -27.70 21.85
N SER A 370 23.81 -28.04 20.63
CA SER A 370 23.24 -27.44 19.42
C SER A 370 21.75 -27.77 19.28
N GLY A 371 20.99 -26.78 18.83
CA GLY A 371 19.52 -26.84 18.74
C GLY A 371 18.79 -26.21 19.93
N GLN A 372 19.51 -25.82 20.97
CA GLN A 372 18.90 -25.14 22.11
C GLN A 372 18.84 -23.63 21.88
N HIS A 373 17.65 -23.08 22.07
CA HIS A 373 17.36 -21.65 22.06
C HIS A 373 16.30 -21.36 23.14
N ILE A 374 16.68 -21.53 24.40
CA ILE A 374 15.76 -21.37 25.53
C ILE A 374 16.17 -20.13 26.33
N GLY A 375 15.35 -19.10 26.29
CA GLY A 375 15.53 -17.88 27.05
C GLY A 375 16.16 -16.73 26.29
N THR A 376 16.65 -15.75 27.06
CA THR A 376 17.31 -14.53 26.59
C THR A 376 18.79 -14.52 26.97
N GLN A 377 19.55 -13.50 26.54
CA GLN A 377 20.94 -13.32 26.97
C GLN A 377 21.10 -13.30 28.50
N THR A 378 20.16 -12.70 29.22
CA THR A 378 20.22 -12.52 30.68
C THR A 378 19.39 -13.51 31.48
N ALA A 379 18.65 -14.41 30.81
CA ALA A 379 17.82 -15.43 31.46
C ALA A 379 17.69 -16.66 30.52
N ALA A 380 18.67 -17.55 30.57
CA ALA A 380 18.75 -18.71 29.67
C ALA A 380 18.74 -20.04 30.44
N LEU A 381 18.30 -21.10 29.75
CA LEU A 381 18.33 -22.47 30.25
C LEU A 381 19.16 -23.37 29.32
N ALA A 382 20.17 -24.02 29.86
CA ALA A 382 20.90 -25.09 29.19
C ALA A 382 20.39 -26.45 29.69
N ALA A 383 19.93 -27.30 28.77
CA ALA A 383 19.32 -28.57 29.11
C ALA A 383 20.08 -29.77 28.45
N GLY A 384 20.35 -30.82 29.16
CA GLY A 384 20.98 -32.03 28.60
C GLY A 384 22.37 -31.79 28.01
N GLY A 385 22.68 -32.41 26.87
CA GLY A 385 23.97 -32.37 26.20
C GLY A 385 24.90 -33.54 26.61
N THR A 386 26.20 -33.46 26.27
CA THR A 386 27.19 -34.41 26.69
C THR A 386 28.11 -33.90 27.77
N LEU A 387 28.37 -34.68 28.79
CA LEU A 387 29.36 -34.41 29.82
C LEU A 387 30.58 -35.30 29.59
N PRO A 388 31.78 -34.95 30.16
CA PRO A 388 32.91 -35.87 30.18
C PRO A 388 32.60 -37.13 31.02
N GLY A 389 32.90 -38.28 30.48
CA GLY A 389 32.69 -39.56 31.18
C GLY A 389 31.70 -40.49 30.47
N SER A 390 31.29 -41.56 31.17
CA SER A 390 30.32 -42.56 30.68
C SER A 390 29.24 -42.78 31.73
N PRO A 391 27.95 -42.70 31.42
CA PRO A 391 27.39 -42.41 30.09
C PRO A 391 27.53 -40.92 29.70
N PRO A 392 27.76 -40.64 28.43
CA PRO A 392 28.11 -39.28 28.02
C PRO A 392 26.92 -38.32 27.96
N TYR A 393 25.67 -38.82 27.90
CA TYR A 393 24.47 -37.98 27.78
C TYR A 393 23.98 -37.58 29.16
N SER A 394 23.53 -36.32 29.25
CA SER A 394 23.16 -35.71 30.51
C SER A 394 21.66 -35.39 30.60
N ALA A 395 21.12 -35.42 31.78
CA ALA A 395 19.82 -34.84 32.14
C ALA A 395 19.97 -33.52 32.88
N VAL A 396 21.19 -33.12 33.21
CA VAL A 396 21.43 -31.90 34.01
C VAL A 396 21.01 -30.66 33.24
N CYS A 397 20.30 -29.76 33.93
CA CYS A 397 20.00 -28.42 33.43
C CYS A 397 20.72 -27.37 34.28
N GLU A 398 21.08 -26.27 33.66
CA GLU A 398 21.66 -25.08 34.30
C GLU A 398 20.95 -23.81 33.83
N GLU A 399 20.71 -22.89 34.76
CA GLU A 399 20.02 -21.64 34.53
C GLU A 399 20.98 -20.48 34.62
N TYR A 400 20.94 -19.58 33.63
CA TYR A 400 21.76 -18.37 33.57
C TYR A 400 20.92 -17.15 33.98
N ASN A 401 21.47 -16.32 34.86
CA ASN A 401 20.78 -15.11 35.39
C ASN A 401 21.34 -13.78 34.84
N GLY A 402 22.11 -13.82 33.74
CA GLY A 402 22.79 -12.65 33.18
C GLY A 402 24.19 -12.41 33.74
N SER A 403 24.64 -13.21 34.73
CA SER A 403 25.97 -13.12 35.28
C SER A 403 26.58 -14.46 35.68
N SER A 404 25.81 -15.44 36.07
CA SER A 404 26.27 -16.74 36.53
C SER A 404 25.26 -17.86 36.23
N TRP A 405 25.77 -19.08 36.18
CA TRP A 405 24.99 -20.31 36.03
C TRP A 405 24.73 -20.95 37.42
N THR A 406 23.51 -21.44 37.57
CA THR A 406 23.09 -22.22 38.76
C THR A 406 22.44 -23.52 38.29
N ALA A 407 22.50 -24.55 39.14
CA ALA A 407 21.85 -25.82 38.85
C ALA A 407 20.32 -25.63 38.79
N GLY A 408 19.72 -26.08 37.70
CA GLY A 408 18.27 -26.14 37.51
C GLY A 408 17.70 -27.55 37.74
N GLY A 409 16.40 -27.70 37.45
CA GLY A 409 15.76 -29.03 37.41
C GLY A 409 16.36 -29.95 36.36
N SER A 410 16.37 -31.25 36.57
CA SER A 410 16.88 -32.19 35.57
C SER A 410 15.78 -32.69 34.62
N LEU A 411 16.14 -32.98 33.38
CA LEU A 411 15.29 -33.71 32.46
C LEU A 411 14.99 -35.11 33.03
N ASN A 412 13.80 -35.62 32.72
CA ASN A 412 13.45 -37.01 33.12
C ASN A 412 14.30 -38.04 32.40
N GLN A 413 14.87 -37.69 31.25
CA GLN A 413 15.70 -38.60 30.46
C GLN A 413 16.97 -37.89 29.95
N SER A 414 18.14 -38.51 30.19
CA SER A 414 19.42 -38.02 29.67
C SER A 414 19.44 -38.03 28.15
N ARG A 415 19.77 -36.87 27.55
CA ARG A 415 19.79 -36.69 26.09
C ARG A 415 20.77 -35.64 25.62
N SER A 416 21.16 -35.73 24.36
CA SER A 416 21.96 -34.72 23.65
C SER A 416 21.33 -34.36 22.31
N TYR A 417 21.81 -33.32 21.63
CA TYR A 417 21.26 -32.82 20.36
C TYR A 417 19.75 -32.55 20.38
N LEU A 418 19.23 -32.19 21.50
CA LEU A 418 17.79 -31.85 21.64
C LEU A 418 17.50 -30.49 21.04
N ALA A 419 16.28 -30.32 20.50
CA ALA A 419 15.74 -29.01 20.19
C ALA A 419 15.22 -28.36 21.49
N GLY A 420 15.52 -27.09 21.69
CA GLY A 420 15.03 -26.33 22.84
C GLY A 420 14.49 -24.97 22.41
N PHE A 421 13.36 -24.58 22.99
CA PHE A 421 12.71 -23.30 22.73
C PHE A 421 11.87 -22.85 23.94
N GLY A 422 11.49 -21.60 23.99
CA GLY A 422 10.74 -21.02 25.09
C GLY A 422 11.56 -20.01 25.91
N ILE A 423 11.11 -19.73 27.12
CA ILE A 423 11.79 -18.87 28.09
C ILE A 423 12.43 -19.71 29.20
N GLN A 424 13.32 -19.13 29.99
CA GLN A 424 14.01 -19.84 31.08
C GLN A 424 13.05 -20.59 32.04
N THR A 425 11.95 -19.93 32.43
CA THR A 425 10.97 -20.47 33.38
C THR A 425 9.85 -21.30 32.72
N ALA A 426 9.82 -21.38 31.40
CA ALA A 426 8.86 -22.16 30.62
C ALA A 426 9.56 -22.65 29.32
N GLY A 427 10.59 -23.43 29.49
CA GLY A 427 11.38 -24.01 28.42
C GLY A 427 10.87 -25.37 27.99
N VAL A 428 10.97 -25.68 26.71
CA VAL A 428 10.64 -26.98 26.12
C VAL A 428 11.89 -27.61 25.58
N ALA A 429 12.13 -28.87 25.96
CA ALA A 429 13.19 -29.75 25.43
C ALA A 429 12.52 -30.88 24.65
N ALA A 430 12.76 -30.96 23.36
CA ALA A 430 12.12 -31.96 22.47
C ALA A 430 13.13 -32.81 21.75
N SER A 431 12.81 -34.11 21.59
CA SER A 431 13.60 -35.06 20.84
C SER A 431 15.02 -35.24 21.42
N GLY A 432 15.99 -35.52 20.60
CA GLY A 432 17.39 -35.72 20.96
C GLY A 432 17.84 -37.19 20.96
N PHE A 433 19.14 -37.38 21.12
CA PHE A 433 19.75 -38.70 21.18
C PHE A 433 19.82 -39.16 22.63
N ILE A 434 19.28 -40.36 22.93
CA ILE A 434 19.19 -40.96 24.27
C ILE A 434 20.13 -42.17 24.43
N ASN A 435 20.61 -42.37 25.63
CA ASN A 435 21.63 -43.36 25.91
C ASN A 435 21.11 -44.82 25.94
N THR A 436 19.84 -45.01 26.32
CA THR A 436 19.22 -46.32 26.38
C THR A 436 17.81 -46.22 25.76
N PRO A 437 17.57 -46.87 24.63
CA PRO A 437 18.36 -47.88 23.93
C PRO A 437 19.38 -47.37 22.88
N ASN A 438 20.05 -46.25 23.04
CA ASN A 438 21.02 -45.68 22.10
C ASN A 438 20.38 -45.31 20.74
N THR A 439 19.33 -44.52 20.78
CA THR A 439 18.49 -44.13 19.64
C THR A 439 18.01 -42.72 19.79
N PHE A 440 17.28 -42.21 18.79
CA PHE A 440 16.62 -40.92 18.89
C PHE A 440 15.33 -41.05 19.73
N GLY A 441 15.17 -40.17 20.68
CA GLY A 441 13.94 -40.04 21.48
C GLY A 441 12.95 -39.08 20.81
N ALA A 442 11.65 -39.41 20.91
CA ALA A 442 10.57 -38.57 20.43
C ALA A 442 9.93 -37.75 21.56
N ASN A 443 10.39 -37.92 22.80
CA ASN A 443 9.78 -37.33 23.98
C ASN A 443 10.03 -35.81 24.05
N THR A 444 9.04 -35.12 24.58
CA THR A 444 9.10 -33.67 24.90
C THR A 444 8.92 -33.49 26.40
N GLU A 445 9.70 -32.61 26.98
CA GLU A 445 9.66 -32.23 28.39
C GLU A 445 9.54 -30.70 28.50
N HIS A 446 8.85 -30.25 29.52
CA HIS A 446 8.62 -28.84 29.80
C HIS A 446 8.61 -28.60 31.32
#